data_f937c5dc6b524c676fb86819fa69d590
#
_entry.id   f937c5dc6b524c676fb86819fa69d590
#
_cell.length_a   1.000
_cell.length_b   1.000
_cell.length_c   1.000
_cell.angle_alpha   90.00
_cell.angle_beta   90.00
_cell.angle_gamma   90.00
#
_symmetry.space_group_name_H-M   'P 1'
#
loop_
_entity.id
_entity.type
_entity.pdbx_description
1 polymer ?
#
loop_
_entity_poly.entity_id
_entity_poly.type
_entity_poly.pdbx_seq_one_letter_code
_entity_poly.pdbx_strand_id
1 'polypeptide(L)'
;GLTVEGLSFCYGSHRVLDIPRLDLPRGRVTALVGPNGAGKSTLTRVLVGLERAKGTIRLDGRALRAKERTRLGYVVMQDVHRQLFGAEVREELALGVPPEELTDGRVERTLSDHGLADVADRHPMSLSGGQKQRLVIAAARMVDKEIYIFDEPSSGLDYRHLRSTARTIRDLAEADKVVVVVTHDEELLTACADRVVQMRPLAGPTASTTD
;
A
#
# COMPACT_ATOMS: atom_id res chain seq x y z
N GLY A 1 0.42 1.57 -16.79
CA GLY A 1 0.03 0.88 -15.57
C GLY A 1 0.86 -0.35 -15.28
N LEU A 2 0.55 -1.04 -14.21
CA LEU A 2 1.25 -2.26 -13.80
C LEU A 2 0.49 -3.48 -14.32
N THR A 3 1.17 -4.34 -15.07
CA THR A 3 0.61 -5.60 -15.60
C THR A 3 1.34 -6.78 -14.98
N VAL A 4 0.59 -7.75 -14.50
CA VAL A 4 1.06 -9.00 -13.92
C VAL A 4 0.65 -10.14 -14.84
N GLU A 5 1.58 -11.02 -15.21
CA GLU A 5 1.33 -12.16 -16.12
C GLU A 5 1.94 -13.45 -15.57
N GLY A 6 1.12 -14.50 -15.50
CA GLY A 6 1.53 -15.84 -15.06
C GLY A 6 2.12 -15.88 -13.65
N LEU A 7 1.61 -15.03 -12.74
CA LEU A 7 2.16 -14.93 -11.39
C LEU A 7 1.78 -16.13 -10.55
N SER A 8 2.77 -16.81 -9.99
CA SER A 8 2.55 -17.83 -8.98
C SER A 8 3.53 -17.71 -7.83
N PHE A 9 3.02 -17.96 -6.61
CA PHE A 9 3.80 -17.88 -5.39
C PHE A 9 3.40 -18.97 -4.40
N CYS A 10 4.40 -19.55 -3.73
CA CYS A 10 4.21 -20.58 -2.70
C CYS A 10 4.99 -20.23 -1.44
N TYR A 11 4.42 -20.50 -0.26
CA TYR A 11 5.16 -20.66 1.00
C TYR A 11 5.45 -22.14 1.21
N GLY A 12 6.71 -22.55 1.03
CA GLY A 12 7.06 -23.97 0.99
C GLY A 12 6.32 -24.70 -0.14
N SER A 13 5.55 -25.73 0.19
CA SER A 13 4.70 -26.46 -0.76
C SER A 13 3.30 -25.86 -0.95
N HIS A 14 2.89 -24.90 -0.10
CA HIS A 14 1.56 -24.31 -0.16
C HIS A 14 1.49 -23.16 -1.17
N ARG A 15 0.73 -23.35 -2.25
CA ARG A 15 0.49 -22.33 -3.27
C ARG A 15 -0.51 -21.30 -2.76
N VAL A 16 -0.11 -20.02 -2.76
CA VAL A 16 -0.91 -18.90 -2.24
C VAL A 16 -1.42 -18.00 -3.36
N LEU A 17 -0.63 -17.86 -4.43
CA LEU A 17 -1.03 -17.06 -5.59
C LEU A 17 -0.94 -17.89 -6.87
N ASP A 18 -1.97 -17.72 -7.71
CA ASP A 18 -2.05 -18.20 -9.08
C ASP A 18 -2.86 -17.19 -9.89
N ILE A 19 -2.18 -16.23 -10.49
CA ILE A 19 -2.79 -15.11 -11.19
C ILE A 19 -2.32 -15.13 -12.63
N PRO A 20 -3.16 -15.62 -13.57
CA PRO A 20 -2.81 -15.65 -14.98
C PRO A 20 -2.55 -14.27 -15.54
N ARG A 21 -3.41 -13.30 -15.20
CA ARG A 21 -3.26 -11.90 -15.58
C ARG A 21 -3.97 -10.98 -14.58
N LEU A 22 -3.32 -9.85 -14.29
CA LEU A 22 -3.89 -8.75 -13.53
C LEU A 22 -3.36 -7.42 -14.07
N ASP A 23 -4.27 -6.52 -14.42
CA ASP A 23 -3.94 -5.18 -14.89
C ASP A 23 -4.34 -4.15 -13.83
N LEU A 24 -3.39 -3.34 -13.41
CA LEU A 24 -3.53 -2.28 -12.41
C LEU A 24 -3.19 -0.95 -13.12
N PRO A 25 -4.20 -0.21 -13.61
CA PRO A 25 -3.98 0.99 -14.39
C PRO A 25 -3.42 2.13 -13.54
N ARG A 26 -2.73 3.07 -14.18
CA ARG A 26 -2.42 4.38 -13.64
C ARG A 26 -3.67 5.24 -13.57
N GLY A 27 -3.63 6.28 -12.75
CA GLY A 27 -4.71 7.26 -12.67
C GLY A 27 -5.99 6.74 -12.02
N ARG A 28 -5.97 5.51 -11.48
CA ARG A 28 -7.11 4.86 -10.85
C ARG A 28 -6.73 4.12 -9.58
N VAL A 29 -7.63 4.14 -8.61
CA VAL A 29 -7.52 3.35 -7.39
C VAL A 29 -8.14 1.97 -7.63
N THR A 30 -7.30 0.93 -7.55
CA THR A 30 -7.77 -0.46 -7.61
C THR A 30 -7.84 -1.07 -6.21
N ALA A 31 -9.04 -1.42 -5.78
CA ALA A 31 -9.24 -2.13 -4.52
C ALA A 31 -9.12 -3.64 -4.70
N LEU A 32 -8.33 -4.29 -3.85
CA LEU A 32 -8.25 -5.75 -3.73
C LEU A 32 -9.12 -6.19 -2.54
N VAL A 33 -10.18 -6.90 -2.83
CA VAL A 33 -11.11 -7.42 -1.82
C VAL A 33 -11.14 -8.94 -1.83
N GLY A 34 -11.59 -9.55 -0.75
CA GLY A 34 -11.71 -11.00 -0.64
C GLY A 34 -11.49 -11.48 0.79
N PRO A 35 -11.80 -12.75 1.10
CA PRO A 35 -11.68 -13.30 2.43
C PRO A 35 -10.23 -13.36 2.92
N ASN A 36 -10.06 -13.55 4.23
CA ASN A 36 -8.76 -13.82 4.80
C ASN A 36 -8.17 -15.10 4.18
N GLY A 37 -6.87 -15.10 3.94
CA GLY A 37 -6.21 -16.22 3.26
C GLY A 37 -6.30 -16.21 1.71
N ALA A 38 -7.00 -15.25 1.10
CA ALA A 38 -7.06 -15.12 -0.36
C ALA A 38 -5.75 -14.63 -1.02
N GLY A 39 -4.69 -14.40 -0.23
CA GLY A 39 -3.38 -14.01 -0.77
C GLY A 39 -3.22 -12.50 -1.01
N LYS A 40 -4.14 -11.65 -0.53
CA LYS A 40 -4.09 -10.19 -0.75
C LYS A 40 -2.76 -9.58 -0.31
N SER A 41 -2.37 -9.75 0.96
CA SER A 41 -1.10 -9.21 1.50
C SER A 41 0.14 -9.88 0.90
N THR A 42 0.02 -11.14 0.44
CA THR A 42 1.10 -11.79 -0.33
C THR A 42 1.26 -11.13 -1.69
N LEU A 43 0.15 -10.86 -2.39
CA LEU A 43 0.17 -10.17 -3.67
C LEU A 43 0.79 -8.78 -3.52
N THR A 44 0.39 -8.00 -2.51
CA THR A 44 0.93 -6.65 -2.28
C THR A 44 2.45 -6.69 -2.08
N ARG A 45 2.98 -7.64 -1.29
CA ARG A 45 4.43 -7.82 -1.10
C ARG A 45 5.15 -8.21 -2.39
N VAL A 46 4.54 -9.07 -3.19
CA VAL A 46 5.09 -9.44 -4.50
C VAL A 46 5.12 -8.25 -5.45
N LEU A 47 4.05 -7.45 -5.52
CA LEU A 47 3.96 -6.28 -6.40
C LEU A 47 5.08 -5.27 -6.14
N VAL A 48 5.44 -5.04 -4.88
CA VAL A 48 6.54 -4.11 -4.52
C VAL A 48 7.91 -4.79 -4.37
N GLY A 49 8.01 -6.07 -4.71
CA GLY A 49 9.29 -6.77 -4.75
C GLY A 49 9.85 -7.22 -3.40
N LEU A 50 9.05 -7.19 -2.33
CA LEU A 50 9.41 -7.74 -1.01
C LEU A 50 9.41 -9.27 -1.01
N GLU A 51 8.61 -9.88 -1.91
CA GLU A 51 8.60 -11.32 -2.15
C GLU A 51 8.92 -11.62 -3.61
N ARG A 52 9.58 -12.76 -3.86
CA ARG A 52 9.91 -13.21 -5.20
C ARG A 52 8.90 -14.25 -5.65
N ALA A 53 8.22 -14.00 -6.75
CA ALA A 53 7.26 -14.92 -7.37
C ALA A 53 7.74 -15.32 -8.77
N LYS A 54 7.20 -16.44 -9.29
CA LYS A 54 7.30 -16.76 -10.71
C LYS A 54 6.33 -15.88 -11.48
N GLY A 55 6.60 -15.63 -12.76
CA GLY A 55 5.79 -14.77 -13.61
C GLY A 55 6.50 -13.45 -13.92
N THR A 56 5.79 -12.58 -14.61
CA THR A 56 6.34 -11.30 -15.08
C THR A 56 5.48 -10.14 -14.57
N ILE A 57 6.14 -9.12 -14.05
CA ILE A 57 5.50 -7.86 -13.65
C ILE A 57 6.11 -6.75 -14.50
N ARG A 58 5.25 -6.01 -15.20
CA ARG A 58 5.64 -4.90 -16.08
C ARG A 58 5.02 -3.60 -15.60
N LEU A 59 5.79 -2.52 -15.66
CA LEU A 59 5.28 -1.15 -15.52
C LEU A 59 5.42 -0.47 -16.88
N ASP A 60 4.30 -0.04 -17.43
CA ASP A 60 4.21 0.62 -18.74
C ASP A 60 4.92 -0.21 -19.85
N GLY A 61 4.69 -1.52 -19.84
CA GLY A 61 5.29 -2.47 -20.78
C GLY A 61 6.70 -2.94 -20.44
N ARG A 62 7.45 -2.25 -19.57
CA ARG A 62 8.80 -2.62 -19.14
C ARG A 62 8.78 -3.63 -18.00
N ALA A 63 9.38 -4.79 -18.18
CA ALA A 63 9.51 -5.79 -17.12
C ALA A 63 10.40 -5.27 -15.98
N LEU A 64 9.93 -5.44 -14.75
CA LEU A 64 10.61 -4.99 -13.54
C LEU A 64 11.12 -6.16 -12.70
N ARG A 65 12.40 -6.11 -12.31
CA ARG A 65 12.97 -6.99 -11.28
C ARG A 65 12.46 -6.61 -9.89
N ALA A 66 12.51 -7.54 -8.94
CA ALA A 66 12.08 -7.28 -7.56
C ALA A 66 12.73 -6.02 -6.95
N LYS A 67 14.05 -5.87 -7.08
CA LYS A 67 14.79 -4.70 -6.56
C LYS A 67 14.31 -3.36 -7.18
N GLU A 68 13.94 -3.37 -8.46
CA GLU A 68 13.40 -2.16 -9.11
C GLU A 68 12.02 -1.82 -8.57
N ARG A 69 11.16 -2.85 -8.38
CA ARG A 69 9.83 -2.66 -7.77
C ARG A 69 9.92 -2.11 -6.35
N THR A 70 10.88 -2.60 -5.54
CA THR A 70 11.11 -2.07 -4.18
C THR A 70 11.50 -0.60 -4.20
N ARG A 71 12.29 -0.16 -5.18
CA ARG A 71 12.67 1.25 -5.32
C ARG A 71 11.50 2.12 -5.80
N LEU A 72 10.67 1.60 -6.70
CA LEU A 72 9.54 2.31 -7.31
C LEU A 72 8.26 2.23 -6.49
N GLY A 73 8.21 1.36 -5.49
CA GLY A 73 7.05 1.11 -4.66
C GLY A 73 7.10 1.79 -3.30
N TYR A 74 5.91 2.11 -2.78
CA TYR A 74 5.67 2.49 -1.39
C TYR A 74 4.52 1.64 -0.85
N VAL A 75 4.68 1.12 0.36
CA VAL A 75 3.64 0.30 1.01
C VAL A 75 3.30 0.91 2.36
N VAL A 76 2.03 1.17 2.58
CA VAL A 76 1.47 1.34 3.92
C VAL A 76 1.02 -0.04 4.39
N MET A 77 1.74 -0.59 5.37
CA MET A 77 1.46 -1.93 5.91
C MET A 77 0.35 -1.87 6.96
N GLN A 78 -0.38 -2.96 7.13
CA GLN A 78 -1.36 -3.12 8.20
C GLN A 78 -0.72 -2.91 9.59
N ASP A 79 0.49 -3.42 9.83
CA ASP A 79 1.28 -3.16 11.05
C ASP A 79 2.24 -1.98 10.82
N VAL A 80 1.74 -0.77 11.04
CA VAL A 80 2.49 0.48 10.84
C VAL A 80 3.67 0.66 11.80
N HIS A 81 3.73 -0.10 12.91
CA HIS A 81 4.84 -0.04 13.85
C HIS A 81 6.18 -0.44 13.22
N ARG A 82 6.14 -1.24 12.17
CA ARG A 82 7.34 -1.72 11.45
C ARG A 82 7.86 -0.76 10.40
N GLN A 83 7.19 0.39 10.22
CA GLN A 83 7.53 1.34 9.17
C GLN A 83 8.00 2.70 9.70
N LEU A 84 8.08 2.88 11.02
CA LEU A 84 8.41 4.14 11.65
C LEU A 84 9.86 4.09 12.17
N PHE A 85 10.74 4.93 11.59
CA PHE A 85 12.18 4.92 11.84
C PHE A 85 12.74 6.27 12.27
N GLY A 86 12.01 7.38 12.09
CA GLY A 86 12.42 8.72 12.47
C GLY A 86 12.55 8.88 13.98
N ALA A 87 13.39 9.79 14.45
CA ALA A 87 13.46 10.17 15.86
C ALA A 87 12.28 11.06 16.25
N GLU A 88 11.78 11.86 15.30
CA GLU A 88 10.60 12.71 15.45
C GLU A 88 9.61 12.50 14.30
N VAL A 89 8.34 12.86 14.53
CA VAL A 89 7.27 12.75 13.52
C VAL A 89 7.60 13.58 12.26
N ARG A 90 8.18 14.77 12.43
CA ARG A 90 8.60 15.61 11.30
C ARG A 90 9.74 14.99 10.50
N GLU A 91 10.68 14.33 11.15
CA GLU A 91 11.77 13.61 10.48
C GLU A 91 11.27 12.41 9.71
N GLU A 92 10.28 11.67 10.27
CA GLU A 92 9.66 10.54 9.58
C GLU A 92 9.08 10.97 8.23
N LEU A 93 8.43 12.14 8.14
CA LEU A 93 7.91 12.67 6.89
C LEU A 93 9.00 13.03 5.87
N ALA A 94 10.19 13.37 6.33
CA ALA A 94 11.31 13.71 5.46
C ALA A 94 12.08 12.47 4.97
N LEU A 95 11.87 11.29 5.58
CA LEU A 95 12.58 10.08 5.21
C LEU A 95 12.30 9.68 3.75
N GLY A 96 13.38 9.54 2.98
CA GLY A 96 13.30 9.13 1.58
C GLY A 96 12.86 10.21 0.61
N VAL A 97 12.70 11.45 1.09
CA VAL A 97 12.45 12.63 0.26
C VAL A 97 13.79 13.30 -0.07
N PRO A 98 14.10 13.57 -1.35
CA PRO A 98 15.28 14.32 -1.71
C PRO A 98 15.33 15.70 -1.05
N PRO A 99 16.49 16.18 -0.55
CA PRO A 99 16.59 17.47 0.14
C PRO A 99 16.05 18.65 -0.67
N GLU A 100 16.24 18.63 -1.99
CA GLU A 100 15.74 19.65 -2.92
C GLU A 100 14.21 19.67 -3.05
N GLU A 101 13.55 18.59 -2.69
CA GLU A 101 12.08 18.51 -2.66
C GLU A 101 11.47 18.87 -1.30
N LEU A 102 12.30 18.98 -0.26
CA LEU A 102 11.90 19.45 1.06
C LEU A 102 11.82 20.98 1.08
N THR A 103 10.92 21.52 0.26
CA THR A 103 10.68 22.97 0.22
C THR A 103 10.12 23.49 1.53
N ASP A 104 10.37 24.79 1.82
CA ASP A 104 9.90 25.46 3.03
C ASP A 104 8.40 25.24 3.28
N GLY A 105 8.07 24.73 4.47
CA GLY A 105 6.71 24.47 4.91
C GLY A 105 6.01 23.26 4.29
N ARG A 106 6.69 22.43 3.48
CA ARG A 106 6.07 21.19 2.94
C ARG A 106 5.77 20.18 4.03
N VAL A 107 6.70 19.99 4.97
CA VAL A 107 6.52 19.10 6.14
C VAL A 107 5.39 19.64 7.03
N GLU A 108 5.42 20.93 7.37
CA GLU A 108 4.44 21.58 8.23
C GLU A 108 3.02 21.51 7.64
N ARG A 109 2.88 21.76 6.34
CA ARG A 109 1.59 21.61 5.65
C ARG A 109 1.09 20.16 5.71
N THR A 110 1.98 19.19 5.45
CA THR A 110 1.61 17.77 5.49
C THR A 110 1.21 17.35 6.91
N LEU A 111 1.92 17.80 7.94
CA LEU A 111 1.55 17.59 9.34
C LEU A 111 0.17 18.15 9.66
N SER A 112 -0.11 19.38 9.21
CA SER A 112 -1.40 20.04 9.43
C SER A 112 -2.54 19.33 8.72
N ASP A 113 -2.37 18.97 7.45
CA ASP A 113 -3.37 18.25 6.63
C ASP A 113 -3.78 16.89 7.24
N HIS A 114 -2.86 16.25 7.97
CA HIS A 114 -3.09 14.95 8.60
C HIS A 114 -3.35 15.03 10.12
N GLY A 115 -3.50 16.24 10.68
CA GLY A 115 -3.77 16.45 12.10
C GLY A 115 -2.66 15.92 13.00
N LEU A 116 -1.40 16.17 12.61
CA LEU A 116 -0.19 15.74 13.32
C LEU A 116 0.68 16.91 13.80
N ALA A 117 0.26 18.16 13.57
CA ALA A 117 1.04 19.35 13.92
C ALA A 117 1.40 19.40 15.42
N ASP A 118 0.45 19.07 16.30
CA ASP A 118 0.64 19.12 17.77
C ASP A 118 1.60 18.03 18.30
N VAL A 119 1.98 17.09 17.46
CA VAL A 119 2.84 15.94 17.84
C VAL A 119 4.12 15.89 16.99
N ALA A 120 4.41 16.96 16.23
CA ALA A 120 5.50 17.01 15.25
C ALA A 120 6.88 16.65 15.82
N ASP A 121 7.15 17.07 17.07
CA ASP A 121 8.43 16.89 17.77
C ASP A 121 8.44 15.64 18.68
N ARG A 122 7.38 14.83 18.62
CA ARG A 122 7.30 13.60 19.41
C ARG A 122 7.93 12.43 18.65
N HIS A 123 8.46 11.47 19.41
CA HIS A 123 8.92 10.22 18.83
C HIS A 123 7.74 9.43 18.23
N PRO A 124 7.81 8.93 16.99
CA PRO A 124 6.71 8.22 16.32
C PRO A 124 6.14 7.05 17.12
N MET A 125 6.98 6.33 17.85
CA MET A 125 6.53 5.20 18.67
C MET A 125 5.66 5.62 19.87
N SER A 126 5.72 6.90 20.31
CA SER A 126 4.88 7.42 21.38
C SER A 126 3.46 7.82 20.95
N LEU A 127 3.19 7.79 19.64
CA LEU A 127 1.90 8.13 19.07
C LEU A 127 0.84 7.05 19.34
N SER A 128 -0.44 7.46 19.35
CA SER A 128 -1.56 6.51 19.31
C SER A 128 -1.58 5.74 17.99
N GLY A 129 -2.29 4.61 17.95
CA GLY A 129 -2.42 3.79 16.73
C GLY A 129 -2.94 4.60 15.53
N GLY A 130 -4.00 5.39 15.72
CA GLY A 130 -4.55 6.24 14.66
C GLY A 130 -3.59 7.37 14.23
N GLN A 131 -2.79 7.93 15.15
CA GLN A 131 -1.76 8.91 14.79
C GLN A 131 -0.64 8.26 13.97
N LYS A 132 -0.18 7.07 14.35
CA LYS A 132 0.81 6.30 13.57
C LYS A 132 0.30 5.99 12.16
N GLN A 133 -0.97 5.57 12.05
CA GLN A 133 -1.59 5.30 10.77
C GLN A 133 -1.58 6.54 9.87
N ARG A 134 -2.00 7.69 10.41
CA ARG A 134 -1.97 8.95 9.68
C ARG A 134 -0.56 9.37 9.28
N LEU A 135 0.42 9.14 10.14
CA LEU A 135 1.82 9.47 9.85
C LEU A 135 2.37 8.69 8.65
N VAL A 136 2.13 7.37 8.60
CA VAL A 136 2.60 6.55 7.48
C VAL A 136 1.88 6.91 6.17
N ILE A 137 0.58 7.27 6.25
CA ILE A 137 -0.18 7.76 5.09
C ILE A 137 0.35 9.13 4.63
N ALA A 138 0.64 10.02 5.58
CA ALA A 138 1.24 11.33 5.28
C ALA A 138 2.62 11.19 4.62
N ALA A 139 3.45 10.24 5.10
CA ALA A 139 4.75 9.93 4.51
C ALA A 139 4.63 9.40 3.06
N ALA A 140 3.58 8.63 2.75
CA ALA A 140 3.31 8.21 1.36
C ALA A 140 3.16 9.40 0.41
N ARG A 141 2.56 10.52 0.87
CA ARG A 141 2.39 11.74 0.08
C ARG A 141 3.69 12.53 -0.09
N MET A 142 4.65 12.33 0.80
CA MET A 142 5.94 13.05 0.77
C MET A 142 6.91 12.47 -0.26
N VAL A 143 6.84 11.18 -0.52
CA VAL A 143 7.76 10.50 -1.45
C VAL A 143 7.17 10.44 -2.86
N ASP A 144 8.02 10.53 -3.89
CA ASP A 144 7.62 10.31 -5.29
C ASP A 144 7.94 8.86 -5.69
N LYS A 145 6.89 8.04 -5.75
CA LYS A 145 6.96 6.64 -6.19
C LYS A 145 5.99 6.40 -7.35
N GLU A 146 6.15 5.27 -8.02
CA GLU A 146 5.29 4.88 -9.15
C GLU A 146 4.15 3.96 -8.74
N ILE A 147 4.35 3.19 -7.66
CA ILE A 147 3.42 2.17 -7.18
C ILE A 147 3.16 2.41 -5.70
N TYR A 148 1.90 2.66 -5.35
CA TYR A 148 1.47 2.83 -3.97
C TYR A 148 0.52 1.72 -3.58
N ILE A 149 0.79 1.09 -2.45
CA ILE A 149 -0.05 0.04 -1.89
C ILE A 149 -0.42 0.40 -0.46
N PHE A 150 -1.72 0.36 -0.18
CA PHE A 150 -2.29 0.61 1.13
C PHE A 150 -2.96 -0.68 1.63
N ASP A 151 -2.37 -1.31 2.65
CA ASP A 151 -2.90 -2.55 3.25
C ASP A 151 -3.64 -2.19 4.54
N GLU A 152 -4.99 -2.26 4.52
CA GLU A 152 -5.93 -1.89 5.59
C GLU A 152 -5.70 -0.47 6.16
N PRO A 153 -5.67 0.58 5.31
CA PRO A 153 -5.26 1.92 5.73
C PRO A 153 -6.28 2.64 6.63
N SER A 154 -7.51 2.15 6.75
CA SER A 154 -8.56 2.74 7.61
C SER A 154 -8.57 2.17 9.03
N SER A 155 -7.74 1.18 9.33
CA SER A 155 -7.72 0.53 10.64
C SER A 155 -7.46 1.51 11.77
N GLY A 156 -8.42 1.61 12.73
CA GLY A 156 -8.32 2.50 13.89
C GLY A 156 -8.50 3.99 13.60
N LEU A 157 -8.99 4.37 12.41
CA LEU A 157 -9.33 5.74 12.07
C LEU A 157 -10.81 6.04 12.36
N ASP A 158 -11.08 7.27 12.81
CA ASP A 158 -12.42 7.81 12.81
C ASP A 158 -12.83 8.29 11.41
N TYR A 159 -14.10 8.61 11.23
CA TYR A 159 -14.66 9.01 9.93
C TYR A 159 -13.95 10.21 9.28
N ARG A 160 -13.56 11.22 10.06
CA ARG A 160 -12.85 12.39 9.54
C ARG A 160 -11.49 12.02 8.96
N HIS A 161 -10.75 11.18 9.68
CA HIS A 161 -9.43 10.73 9.27
C HIS A 161 -9.50 9.70 8.13
N LEU A 162 -10.54 8.87 8.08
CA LEU A 162 -10.82 7.99 6.95
C LEU A 162 -10.99 8.81 5.67
N ARG A 163 -11.76 9.90 5.70
CA ARG A 163 -11.93 10.77 4.54
C ARG A 163 -10.63 11.44 4.09
N SER A 164 -9.80 11.87 5.04
CA SER A 164 -8.46 12.42 4.73
C SER A 164 -7.57 11.37 4.05
N THR A 165 -7.60 10.13 4.54
CA THR A 165 -6.91 8.99 3.94
C THR A 165 -7.40 8.71 2.52
N ALA A 166 -8.72 8.64 2.33
CA ALA A 166 -9.33 8.45 1.01
C ALA A 166 -8.89 9.54 0.02
N ARG A 167 -8.82 10.79 0.48
CA ARG A 167 -8.35 11.92 -0.34
C ARG A 167 -6.88 11.74 -0.73
N THR A 168 -5.99 11.41 0.21
CA THR A 168 -4.58 11.15 -0.09
C THR A 168 -4.42 10.04 -1.13
N ILE A 169 -5.18 8.95 -1.01
CA ILE A 169 -5.19 7.83 -1.96
C ILE A 169 -5.62 8.30 -3.35
N ARG A 170 -6.66 9.13 -3.44
CA ARG A 170 -7.13 9.69 -4.71
C ARG A 170 -6.14 10.67 -5.32
N ASP A 171 -5.57 11.59 -4.52
CA ASP A 171 -4.56 12.55 -4.98
C ASP A 171 -3.38 11.84 -5.66
N LEU A 172 -2.94 10.69 -5.11
CA LEU A 172 -1.88 9.87 -5.71
C LEU A 172 -2.32 9.25 -7.04
N ALA A 173 -3.56 8.78 -7.16
CA ALA A 173 -4.08 8.27 -8.43
C ALA A 173 -4.20 9.42 -9.46
N GLU A 174 -4.73 10.58 -9.07
CA GLU A 174 -4.82 11.76 -9.92
C GLU A 174 -3.44 12.28 -10.39
N ALA A 175 -2.38 11.99 -9.63
CA ALA A 175 -0.98 12.21 -10.03
C ALA A 175 -0.41 11.11 -10.95
N ASP A 176 -1.28 10.35 -11.61
CA ASP A 176 -0.95 9.27 -12.57
C ASP A 176 -0.12 8.12 -11.97
N LYS A 177 -0.27 7.86 -10.67
CA LYS A 177 0.39 6.71 -10.03
C LYS A 177 -0.46 5.44 -10.12
N VAL A 178 0.18 4.29 -9.98
CA VAL A 178 -0.51 3.00 -9.77
C VAL A 178 -0.85 2.91 -8.29
N VAL A 179 -2.14 2.87 -7.96
CA VAL A 179 -2.61 2.85 -6.57
C VAL A 179 -3.46 1.61 -6.30
N VAL A 180 -3.05 0.86 -5.29
CA VAL A 180 -3.73 -0.37 -4.85
C VAL A 180 -4.12 -0.24 -3.38
N VAL A 181 -5.37 -0.54 -3.07
CA VAL A 181 -5.90 -0.54 -1.70
C VAL A 181 -6.40 -1.94 -1.36
N VAL A 182 -5.91 -2.51 -0.28
CA VAL A 182 -6.47 -3.73 0.31
C VAL A 182 -7.31 -3.32 1.50
N THR A 183 -8.60 -3.54 1.44
CA THR A 183 -9.49 -3.24 2.57
C THR A 183 -10.79 -4.02 2.48
N HIS A 184 -11.47 -4.16 3.61
CA HIS A 184 -12.83 -4.62 3.74
C HIS A 184 -13.78 -3.50 4.22
N ASP A 185 -13.26 -2.29 4.39
CA ASP A 185 -14.01 -1.10 4.82
C ASP A 185 -14.80 -0.50 3.64
N GLU A 186 -16.12 -0.66 3.68
CA GLU A 186 -17.03 -0.20 2.62
C GLU A 186 -17.04 1.33 2.48
N GLU A 187 -16.84 2.07 3.57
CA GLU A 187 -16.78 3.53 3.53
C GLU A 187 -15.55 4.00 2.77
N LEU A 188 -14.39 3.38 3.05
CA LEU A 188 -13.15 3.68 2.32
C LEU A 188 -13.27 3.31 0.84
N LEU A 189 -13.82 2.11 0.54
CA LEU A 189 -14.04 1.67 -0.84
C LEU A 189 -14.91 2.67 -1.61
N THR A 190 -16.04 3.07 -1.02
CA THR A 190 -16.95 4.06 -1.63
C THR A 190 -16.29 5.42 -1.83
N ALA A 191 -15.40 5.82 -0.91
CA ALA A 191 -14.76 7.13 -0.94
C ALA A 191 -13.63 7.24 -1.97
N CYS A 192 -12.93 6.13 -2.30
CA CYS A 192 -11.74 6.24 -3.13
C CYS A 192 -11.59 5.21 -4.26
N ALA A 193 -12.27 4.08 -4.26
CA ALA A 193 -12.03 3.03 -5.24
C ALA A 193 -12.74 3.30 -6.58
N ASP A 194 -11.98 3.18 -7.68
CA ASP A 194 -12.51 3.23 -9.05
C ASP A 194 -12.80 1.83 -9.60
N ARG A 195 -12.08 0.82 -9.10
CA ARG A 195 -12.16 -0.57 -9.54
C ARG A 195 -12.04 -1.51 -8.35
N VAL A 196 -12.72 -2.64 -8.43
CA VAL A 196 -12.64 -3.71 -7.44
C VAL A 196 -12.17 -4.99 -8.11
N VAL A 197 -11.15 -5.61 -7.55
CA VAL A 197 -10.64 -6.93 -7.94
C VAL A 197 -10.92 -7.90 -6.81
N GLN A 198 -11.78 -8.88 -7.09
CA GLN A 198 -12.14 -9.92 -6.14
C GLN A 198 -11.08 -11.02 -6.13
N MET A 199 -10.34 -11.17 -5.04
CA MET A 199 -9.44 -12.29 -4.82
C MET A 199 -10.17 -13.45 -4.15
N ARG A 200 -9.83 -14.68 -4.56
CA ARG A 200 -10.38 -15.91 -3.99
C ARG A 200 -9.24 -16.78 -3.47
N PRO A 201 -9.44 -17.48 -2.34
CA PRO A 201 -8.48 -18.50 -1.91
C PRO A 201 -8.31 -19.56 -3.01
N LEU A 202 -7.08 -19.98 -3.23
CA LEU A 202 -6.86 -21.16 -4.08
C LEU A 202 -7.48 -22.38 -3.38
N ALA A 203 -8.19 -23.22 -4.15
CA ALA A 203 -8.66 -24.48 -3.63
C ALA A 203 -7.44 -25.28 -3.11
N GLY A 204 -7.44 -25.60 -1.80
CA GLY A 204 -6.43 -26.51 -1.25
C GLY A 204 -6.47 -27.84 -1.96
N PRO A 205 -5.39 -28.67 -1.89
CA PRO A 205 -5.44 -30.01 -2.39
C PRO A 205 -6.64 -30.71 -1.74
N THR A 206 -7.56 -31.19 -2.55
CA THR A 206 -8.66 -32.04 -2.07
C THR A 206 -7.99 -33.24 -1.40
N ALA A 207 -8.14 -33.37 -0.07
CA ALA A 207 -7.78 -34.59 0.61
C ALA A 207 -8.63 -35.68 0.00
N SER A 208 -8.02 -36.52 -0.85
CA SER A 208 -8.63 -37.76 -1.29
C SER A 208 -8.63 -38.68 -0.07
N THR A 209 -9.79 -38.79 0.57
CA THR A 209 -10.08 -39.88 1.47
C THR A 209 -10.09 -41.13 0.62
N THR A 210 -9.04 -41.92 0.66
CA THR A 210 -9.03 -43.32 0.22
C THR A 210 -9.64 -44.11 1.37
N ASP A 211 -10.85 -44.66 1.15
CA ASP A 211 -11.44 -45.72 1.95
C ASP A 211 -10.58 -46.97 1.88
#